data_0b9362ff25b3065a943bf4f52d7bc66c
#
_entry.id   0b9362ff25b3065a943bf4f52d7bc66c
#
_cell.length_a   1.000
_cell.length_b   1.000
_cell.length_c   1.000
_cell.angle_alpha   90.00
_cell.angle_beta   90.00
_cell.angle_gamma   90.00
#
_symmetry.space_group_name_H-M   'P 1'
#
loop_
_entity.id
_entity.type
_entity.pdbx_description
1 polymer ?
#
loop_
_entity_poly.entity_id
_entity_poly.type
_entity_poly.pdbx_seq_one_letter_code
_entity_poly.pdbx_strand_id
1 'polypeptide(L)'
;MKFIYKIMAFFVIAISLVAVASANLLSISEKEINDYLHTRLAEKVPLANSVGIPGLMQLDYQLHNLATKIGQVNKKKVEIQGIVDGILTARGKKHEAQIKLNLDTTPYFDPEKGALYLKDVHLLSWEVSPEKYKNNVQMFLPVLMDGLTNLLNNTPVYTLDETKTKEALVKKFGKAIIVEKGTLRLETSLF
;
A
#
# COMPACT_ATOMS: atom_id res chain seq x y z
N MET A 1 2.91 56.12 -13.23
CA MET A 1 2.38 54.88 -13.86
C MET A 1 3.39 53.72 -13.93
N LYS A 2 4.68 53.92 -14.18
CA LYS A 2 5.66 52.80 -14.25
C LYS A 2 5.92 52.07 -12.92
N PHE A 3 5.60 52.67 -11.77
CA PHE A 3 5.84 52.08 -10.44
C PHE A 3 4.74 51.08 -10.07
N ILE A 4 3.49 51.27 -10.49
CA ILE A 4 2.36 50.44 -10.21
C ILE A 4 2.46 49.08 -10.96
N TYR A 5 2.98 49.10 -12.20
CA TYR A 5 3.21 47.86 -12.96
C TYR A 5 4.28 46.96 -12.36
N LYS A 6 5.31 47.50 -11.71
CA LYS A 6 6.32 46.71 -11.03
C LYS A 6 5.81 46.01 -9.77
N ILE A 7 4.91 46.64 -9.03
CA ILE A 7 4.27 46.04 -7.84
C ILE A 7 3.28 44.97 -8.24
N MET A 8 2.50 45.18 -9.31
CA MET A 8 1.56 44.19 -9.82
C MET A 8 2.26 42.95 -10.40
N ALA A 9 3.39 43.14 -11.10
CA ALA A 9 4.16 42.00 -11.61
C ALA A 9 4.82 41.18 -10.49
N PHE A 10 5.20 41.80 -9.37
CA PHE A 10 5.78 41.12 -8.23
C PHE A 10 4.71 40.29 -7.47
N PHE A 11 3.49 40.80 -7.43
CA PHE A 11 2.35 40.09 -6.77
C PHE A 11 1.88 38.86 -7.57
N VAL A 12 1.90 38.94 -8.90
CA VAL A 12 1.56 37.80 -9.78
C VAL A 12 2.60 36.71 -9.71
N ILE A 13 3.89 37.03 -9.59
CA ILE A 13 4.98 36.06 -9.44
C ILE A 13 4.92 35.39 -8.07
N ALA A 14 4.54 36.12 -7.01
CA ALA A 14 4.41 35.53 -5.67
C ALA A 14 3.23 34.53 -5.57
N ILE A 15 2.12 34.76 -6.29
CA ILE A 15 0.99 33.85 -6.32
C ILE A 15 1.31 32.55 -7.10
N SER A 16 2.10 32.64 -8.17
CA SER A 16 2.50 31.46 -8.94
C SER A 16 3.49 30.54 -8.19
N LEU A 17 4.32 31.10 -7.32
CA LEU A 17 5.24 30.32 -6.48
C LEU A 17 4.54 29.56 -5.35
N VAL A 18 3.43 30.09 -4.82
CA VAL A 18 2.63 29.42 -3.78
C VAL A 18 1.88 28.21 -4.33
N ALA A 19 1.38 28.29 -5.58
CA ALA A 19 0.65 27.19 -6.21
C ALA A 19 1.53 25.93 -6.47
N VAL A 20 2.79 26.13 -6.82
CA VAL A 20 3.73 24.99 -7.05
C VAL A 20 4.17 24.34 -5.73
N ALA A 21 4.30 25.12 -4.66
CA ALA A 21 4.61 24.57 -3.33
C ALA A 21 3.44 23.77 -2.73
N SER A 22 2.20 24.16 -3.02
CA SER A 22 1.00 23.48 -2.51
C SER A 22 0.77 22.10 -3.13
N ALA A 23 1.12 21.90 -4.41
CA ALA A 23 0.95 20.61 -5.09
C ALA A 23 1.84 19.51 -4.49
N ASN A 24 3.01 19.84 -3.97
CA ASN A 24 3.94 18.90 -3.35
C ASN A 24 3.63 18.58 -1.87
N LEU A 25 2.75 19.36 -1.23
CA LEU A 25 2.39 19.18 0.18
C LEU A 25 1.43 18.01 0.41
N LEU A 26 0.71 17.58 -0.60
CA LEU A 26 -0.39 16.63 -0.50
C LEU A 26 -0.13 15.31 -1.26
N SER A 27 1.13 14.88 -1.30
CA SER A 27 1.53 13.63 -1.95
C SER A 27 2.32 12.73 -1.01
N ILE A 28 2.13 11.41 -1.15
CA ILE A 28 2.89 10.37 -0.46
C ILE A 28 3.63 9.57 -1.52
N SER A 29 4.96 9.53 -1.42
CA SER A 29 5.81 8.82 -2.38
C SER A 29 5.81 7.31 -2.13
N GLU A 30 6.13 6.55 -3.17
CA GLU A 30 6.36 5.10 -3.09
C GLU A 30 7.40 4.75 -2.00
N LYS A 31 8.45 5.56 -1.88
CA LYS A 31 9.46 5.39 -0.84
C LYS A 31 8.89 5.53 0.57
N GLU A 32 8.07 6.56 0.83
CA GLU A 32 7.45 6.77 2.15
C GLU A 32 6.53 5.61 2.53
N ILE A 33 5.77 5.06 1.56
CA ILE A 33 4.92 3.89 1.80
C ILE A 33 5.78 2.64 2.07
N ASN A 34 6.81 2.41 1.27
CA ASN A 34 7.69 1.26 1.47
C ASN A 34 8.43 1.34 2.81
N ASP A 35 8.92 2.51 3.19
CA ASP A 35 9.53 2.74 4.50
C ASP A 35 8.55 2.43 5.64
N TYR A 36 7.27 2.84 5.50
CA TYR A 36 6.22 2.52 6.47
C TYR A 36 5.94 1.01 6.55
N LEU A 37 5.82 0.33 5.42
CA LEU A 37 5.60 -1.12 5.38
C LEU A 37 6.74 -1.88 6.06
N HIS A 38 7.97 -1.46 5.84
CA HIS A 38 9.15 -2.11 6.45
C HIS A 38 9.29 -1.85 7.96
N THR A 39 8.91 -0.65 8.42
CA THR A 39 9.21 -0.25 9.80
C THR A 39 8.03 -0.36 10.75
N ARG A 40 6.79 -0.19 10.26
CA ARG A 40 5.61 -0.02 11.11
C ARG A 40 4.51 -1.06 10.93
N LEU A 41 4.46 -1.75 9.80
CA LEU A 41 3.36 -2.68 9.56
C LEU A 41 3.42 -3.87 10.53
N ALA A 42 4.60 -4.42 10.76
CA ALA A 42 4.80 -5.56 11.67
C ALA A 42 4.45 -5.24 13.13
N GLU A 43 4.51 -3.96 13.53
CA GLU A 43 4.12 -3.52 14.88
C GLU A 43 2.58 -3.46 15.04
N LYS A 44 1.85 -3.30 13.93
CA LYS A 44 0.40 -3.07 13.96
C LYS A 44 -0.42 -4.30 13.62
N VAL A 45 0.14 -5.26 12.89
CA VAL A 45 -0.58 -6.45 12.44
C VAL A 45 0.29 -7.69 12.54
N PRO A 46 -0.29 -8.83 12.93
CA PRO A 46 0.39 -10.11 12.85
C PRO A 46 0.59 -10.47 11.37
N LEU A 47 1.85 -10.46 10.93
CA LEU A 47 2.21 -10.89 9.58
C LEU A 47 2.33 -12.42 9.47
N ALA A 48 2.11 -13.14 10.56
CA ALA A 48 2.08 -14.60 10.62
C ALA A 48 0.70 -15.09 11.00
N ASN A 49 0.25 -16.16 10.34
CA ASN A 49 -1.04 -16.80 10.64
C ASN A 49 -1.03 -18.25 10.18
N SER A 50 -2.11 -18.97 10.48
CA SER A 50 -2.33 -20.35 10.08
C SER A 50 -3.67 -20.48 9.37
N VAL A 51 -3.71 -21.18 8.24
CA VAL A 51 -4.93 -21.45 7.47
C VAL A 51 -5.01 -22.93 7.14
N GLY A 52 -6.24 -23.47 7.09
CA GLY A 52 -6.51 -24.88 6.77
C GLY A 52 -7.26 -25.62 7.87
N ILE A 53 -7.26 -26.94 7.80
CA ILE A 53 -7.92 -27.85 8.74
C ILE A 53 -6.84 -28.54 9.57
N PRO A 54 -6.76 -28.28 10.88
CA PRO A 54 -5.78 -28.93 11.75
C PRO A 54 -5.83 -30.47 11.63
N GLY A 55 -4.67 -31.09 11.53
CA GLY A 55 -4.52 -32.54 11.42
C GLY A 55 -4.74 -33.12 10.02
N LEU A 56 -5.41 -32.43 9.10
CA LEU A 56 -5.61 -32.86 7.73
C LEU A 56 -4.68 -32.14 6.76
N MET A 57 -4.81 -30.81 6.69
CA MET A 57 -4.00 -29.97 5.83
C MET A 57 -3.98 -28.53 6.36
N GLN A 58 -2.81 -28.02 6.68
CA GLN A 58 -2.60 -26.71 7.32
C GLN A 58 -1.40 -26.02 6.67
N LEU A 59 -1.51 -24.72 6.47
CA LEU A 59 -0.42 -23.83 6.08
C LEU A 59 -0.20 -22.82 7.20
N ASP A 60 0.92 -22.95 7.90
CA ASP A 60 1.44 -21.91 8.79
C ASP A 60 2.32 -21.00 7.96
N TYR A 61 2.05 -19.69 7.97
CA TYR A 61 2.75 -18.75 7.09
C TYR A 61 3.19 -17.48 7.80
N GLN A 62 4.25 -16.88 7.26
CA GLN A 62 4.76 -15.57 7.62
C GLN A 62 4.97 -14.72 6.37
N LEU A 63 4.33 -13.56 6.33
CA LEU A 63 4.46 -12.58 5.25
C LEU A 63 5.60 -11.61 5.58
N HIS A 64 6.49 -11.37 4.62
CA HIS A 64 7.59 -10.42 4.75
C HIS A 64 8.01 -9.81 3.42
N ASN A 65 8.98 -8.90 3.43
CA ASN A 65 9.53 -8.21 2.26
C ASN A 65 8.45 -7.55 1.38
N LEU A 66 7.48 -6.90 2.04
CA LEU A 66 6.45 -6.15 1.33
C LEU A 66 7.05 -4.92 0.66
N ALA A 67 6.74 -4.75 -0.61
CA ALA A 67 7.13 -3.58 -1.39
C ALA A 67 5.99 -3.17 -2.32
N THR A 68 5.80 -1.87 -2.52
CA THR A 68 4.80 -1.32 -3.43
C THR A 68 5.45 -0.71 -4.67
N LYS A 69 4.72 -0.76 -5.78
CA LYS A 69 4.99 0.00 -7.01
C LYS A 69 3.74 0.78 -7.38
N ILE A 70 3.86 2.10 -7.44
CA ILE A 70 2.72 2.99 -7.60
C ILE A 70 2.62 3.45 -9.03
N GLY A 71 1.49 3.14 -9.72
CA GLY A 71 1.18 3.63 -11.06
C GLY A 71 2.22 3.31 -12.13
N GLN A 72 3.04 2.28 -11.94
CA GLN A 72 4.12 1.93 -12.86
C GLN A 72 3.64 1.09 -14.03
N VAL A 73 2.81 0.08 -13.78
CA VAL A 73 2.23 -0.80 -14.80
C VAL A 73 0.81 -0.33 -15.14
N ASN A 74 -0.04 -0.16 -14.15
CA ASN A 74 -1.38 0.40 -14.30
C ASN A 74 -1.45 1.75 -13.60
N LYS A 75 -1.78 2.81 -14.36
CA LYS A 75 -1.84 4.21 -13.88
C LYS A 75 -2.86 4.48 -12.76
N LYS A 76 -3.73 3.51 -12.45
CA LYS A 76 -4.77 3.65 -11.41
C LYS A 76 -4.58 2.67 -10.25
N LYS A 77 -3.54 1.86 -10.27
CA LYS A 77 -3.33 0.77 -9.33
C LYS A 77 -2.00 0.90 -8.60
N VAL A 78 -1.97 0.30 -7.42
CA VAL A 78 -0.75 0.06 -6.65
C VAL A 78 -0.48 -1.44 -6.70
N GLU A 79 0.68 -1.83 -7.21
CA GLU A 79 1.15 -3.20 -7.11
C GLU A 79 1.82 -3.44 -5.76
N ILE A 80 1.59 -4.62 -5.20
CA ILE A 80 2.24 -5.08 -3.98
C ILE A 80 2.98 -6.37 -4.30
N GLN A 81 4.26 -6.40 -3.98
CA GLN A 81 5.06 -7.60 -3.99
C GLN A 81 5.32 -8.02 -2.55
N GLY A 82 5.27 -9.33 -2.29
CA GLY A 82 5.54 -9.88 -0.96
C GLY A 82 6.06 -11.31 -1.04
N ILE A 83 6.71 -11.73 0.02
CA ILE A 83 7.19 -13.10 0.20
C ILE A 83 6.43 -13.71 1.38
N VAL A 84 5.93 -14.91 1.17
CA VAL A 84 5.28 -15.74 2.20
C VAL A 84 6.17 -16.95 2.42
N ASP A 85 6.79 -17.05 3.59
CA ASP A 85 7.40 -18.30 4.03
C ASP A 85 6.33 -19.15 4.70
N GLY A 86 6.19 -20.40 4.27
CA GLY A 86 5.12 -21.28 4.71
C GLY A 86 5.62 -22.67 5.10
N ILE A 87 5.01 -23.22 6.15
CA ILE A 87 5.15 -24.63 6.52
C ILE A 87 3.81 -25.29 6.18
N LEU A 88 3.80 -26.04 5.10
CA LEU A 88 2.66 -26.85 4.69
C LEU A 88 2.69 -28.18 5.43
N THR A 89 1.72 -28.43 6.29
CA THR A 89 1.48 -29.72 6.93
C THR A 89 0.39 -30.46 6.17
N ALA A 90 0.71 -31.61 5.60
CA ALA A 90 -0.25 -32.47 4.90
C ALA A 90 -0.07 -33.91 5.34
N ARG A 91 -1.15 -34.55 5.84
CA ARG A 91 -1.13 -35.94 6.34
C ARG A 91 0.03 -36.22 7.33
N GLY A 92 0.26 -35.29 8.26
CA GLY A 92 1.32 -35.37 9.26
C GLY A 92 2.74 -35.09 8.76
N LYS A 93 2.95 -34.83 7.47
CA LYS A 93 4.24 -34.45 6.91
C LYS A 93 4.33 -32.94 6.75
N LYS A 94 5.46 -32.37 7.18
CA LYS A 94 5.75 -30.94 7.05
C LYS A 94 6.62 -30.69 5.83
N HIS A 95 6.29 -29.63 5.08
CA HIS A 95 7.01 -29.21 3.90
C HIS A 95 7.18 -27.68 3.96
N GLU A 96 8.40 -27.21 3.88
CA GLU A 96 8.69 -25.79 3.79
C GLU A 96 8.58 -25.33 2.35
N ALA A 97 7.91 -24.21 2.16
CA ALA A 97 7.78 -23.57 0.85
C ALA A 97 7.79 -22.05 1.01
N GLN A 98 8.39 -21.37 0.04
CA GLN A 98 8.35 -19.93 -0.09
C GLN A 98 7.46 -19.59 -1.28
N ILE A 99 6.55 -18.63 -1.10
CA ILE A 99 5.66 -18.15 -2.15
C ILE A 99 5.95 -16.67 -2.37
N LYS A 100 6.32 -16.32 -3.59
CA LYS A 100 6.37 -14.92 -4.02
C LYS A 100 5.02 -14.54 -4.60
N LEU A 101 4.46 -13.44 -4.13
CA LEU A 101 3.17 -12.92 -4.58
C LEU A 101 3.36 -11.57 -5.26
N ASN A 102 2.64 -11.35 -6.34
CA ASN A 102 2.48 -10.05 -6.96
C ASN A 102 0.98 -9.77 -7.09
N LEU A 103 0.53 -8.68 -6.48
CA LEU A 103 -0.88 -8.30 -6.37
C LEU A 103 -1.07 -6.92 -6.98
N ASP A 104 -2.25 -6.61 -7.48
CA ASP A 104 -2.69 -5.24 -7.70
C ASP A 104 -3.79 -4.83 -6.72
N THR A 105 -3.86 -3.55 -6.44
CA THR A 105 -4.81 -3.00 -5.47
C THR A 105 -5.23 -1.60 -5.87
N THR A 106 -6.37 -1.16 -5.34
CA THR A 106 -6.86 0.21 -5.46
C THR A 106 -6.59 0.96 -4.15
N PRO A 107 -5.81 2.05 -4.15
CA PRO A 107 -5.62 2.84 -2.95
C PRO A 107 -6.90 3.59 -2.58
N TYR A 108 -7.21 3.61 -1.30
CA TYR A 108 -8.36 4.28 -0.72
C TYR A 108 -7.92 5.11 0.49
N PHE A 109 -8.29 6.39 0.50
CA PHE A 109 -8.03 7.27 1.64
C PHE A 109 -9.31 7.45 2.47
N ASP A 110 -9.19 7.21 3.76
CA ASP A 110 -10.22 7.48 4.76
C ASP A 110 -9.87 8.81 5.47
N PRO A 111 -10.55 9.92 5.15
CA PRO A 111 -10.22 11.22 5.73
C PRO A 111 -10.56 11.30 7.22
N GLU A 112 -11.55 10.57 7.70
CA GLU A 112 -11.92 10.58 9.13
C GLU A 112 -10.82 9.96 9.98
N LYS A 113 -10.24 8.87 9.50
CA LYS A 113 -9.13 8.18 10.18
C LYS A 113 -7.76 8.75 9.83
N GLY A 114 -7.67 9.57 8.78
CA GLY A 114 -6.38 9.99 8.24
C GLY A 114 -5.52 8.81 7.78
N ALA A 115 -6.14 7.82 7.14
CA ALA A 115 -5.49 6.54 6.89
C ALA A 115 -5.66 6.09 5.43
N LEU A 116 -4.60 5.48 4.89
CA LEU A 116 -4.55 4.91 3.55
C LEU A 116 -4.71 3.40 3.64
N TYR A 117 -5.64 2.87 2.89
CA TYR A 117 -5.92 1.44 2.72
C TYR A 117 -5.67 1.00 1.28
N LEU A 118 -5.49 -0.30 1.08
CA LEU A 118 -5.42 -0.94 -0.24
C LEU A 118 -6.60 -1.89 -0.36
N LYS A 119 -7.46 -1.62 -1.34
CA LYS A 119 -8.70 -2.37 -1.58
C LYS A 119 -8.66 -3.07 -2.94
N ASP A 120 -9.67 -3.89 -3.23
CA ASP A 120 -9.80 -4.59 -4.51
C ASP A 120 -8.52 -5.36 -4.87
N VAL A 121 -8.10 -6.23 -3.96
CA VAL A 121 -6.87 -7.00 -4.08
C VAL A 121 -7.04 -8.10 -5.13
N HIS A 122 -6.21 -8.09 -6.17
CA HIS A 122 -6.18 -9.12 -7.21
C HIS A 122 -4.79 -9.74 -7.31
N LEU A 123 -4.74 -11.05 -7.45
CA LEU A 123 -3.51 -11.78 -7.69
C LEU A 123 -3.11 -11.63 -9.17
N LEU A 124 -1.96 -11.04 -9.44
CA LEU A 124 -1.39 -10.92 -10.79
C LEU A 124 -0.54 -12.13 -11.14
N SER A 125 0.34 -12.53 -10.22
CA SER A 125 1.20 -13.70 -10.39
C SER A 125 1.68 -14.23 -9.07
N TRP A 126 2.10 -15.49 -9.07
CA TRP A 126 2.73 -16.13 -7.93
C TRP A 126 3.75 -17.17 -8.38
N GLU A 127 4.77 -17.36 -7.57
CA GLU A 127 5.81 -18.37 -7.74
C GLU A 127 6.01 -19.12 -6.44
N VAL A 128 6.37 -20.39 -6.49
CA VAL A 128 6.65 -21.20 -5.31
C VAL A 128 8.01 -21.88 -5.42
N SER A 129 8.72 -21.89 -4.32
CA SER A 129 9.99 -22.60 -4.19
C SER A 129 9.95 -23.50 -2.95
N PRO A 130 10.31 -24.79 -3.07
CA PRO A 130 10.59 -25.53 -4.31
C PRO A 130 9.36 -25.74 -5.19
N GLU A 131 9.53 -25.74 -6.52
CA GLU A 131 8.42 -25.82 -7.50
C GLU A 131 7.60 -27.12 -7.37
N LYS A 132 8.19 -28.21 -6.88
CA LYS A 132 7.48 -29.47 -6.61
C LYS A 132 6.24 -29.32 -5.70
N TYR A 133 6.14 -28.23 -4.93
CA TYR A 133 5.02 -27.95 -4.05
C TYR A 133 3.93 -27.07 -4.70
N LYS A 134 4.07 -26.71 -5.99
CA LYS A 134 3.15 -25.83 -6.70
C LYS A 134 1.69 -26.27 -6.59
N ASN A 135 1.41 -27.56 -6.87
CA ASN A 135 0.05 -28.09 -6.78
C ASN A 135 -0.52 -28.04 -5.35
N ASN A 136 0.32 -28.26 -4.34
CA ASN A 136 -0.10 -28.18 -2.95
C ASN A 136 -0.43 -26.75 -2.56
N VAL A 137 0.44 -25.81 -2.89
CA VAL A 137 0.25 -24.38 -2.61
C VAL A 137 -0.99 -23.83 -3.36
N GLN A 138 -1.20 -24.26 -4.60
CA GLN A 138 -2.35 -23.85 -5.41
C GLN A 138 -3.70 -24.12 -4.71
N MET A 139 -3.82 -25.19 -3.94
CA MET A 139 -5.04 -25.50 -3.19
C MET A 139 -5.30 -24.53 -2.02
N PHE A 140 -4.24 -23.94 -1.45
CA PHE A 140 -4.35 -22.94 -0.38
C PHE A 140 -4.44 -21.50 -0.88
N LEU A 141 -4.09 -21.28 -2.13
CA LEU A 141 -4.00 -19.96 -2.69
C LEU A 141 -5.27 -19.12 -2.51
N PRO A 142 -6.50 -19.65 -2.72
CA PRO A 142 -7.74 -18.92 -2.45
C PRO A 142 -7.84 -18.46 -1.00
N VAL A 143 -7.59 -19.36 -0.04
CA VAL A 143 -7.68 -19.05 1.40
C VAL A 143 -6.61 -18.04 1.83
N LEU A 144 -5.39 -18.16 1.29
CA LEU A 144 -4.32 -17.20 1.50
C LEU A 144 -4.71 -15.82 0.94
N MET A 145 -5.28 -15.78 -0.25
CA MET A 145 -5.73 -14.53 -0.88
C MET A 145 -6.87 -13.87 -0.11
N ASP A 146 -7.84 -14.66 0.39
CA ASP A 146 -8.91 -14.15 1.26
C ASP A 146 -8.33 -13.52 2.54
N GLY A 147 -7.35 -14.17 3.16
CA GLY A 147 -6.66 -13.66 4.34
C GLY A 147 -5.92 -12.34 4.05
N LEU A 148 -5.18 -12.26 2.94
CA LEU A 148 -4.46 -11.06 2.52
C LEU A 148 -5.43 -9.92 2.14
N THR A 149 -6.52 -10.23 1.46
CA THR A 149 -7.57 -9.27 1.10
C THR A 149 -8.20 -8.67 2.36
N ASN A 150 -8.56 -9.51 3.32
CA ASN A 150 -9.10 -9.05 4.59
C ASN A 150 -8.10 -8.20 5.38
N LEU A 151 -6.83 -8.59 5.40
CA LEU A 151 -5.76 -7.83 6.04
C LEU A 151 -5.64 -6.43 5.42
N LEU A 152 -5.48 -6.34 4.10
CA LEU A 152 -5.25 -5.07 3.39
C LEU A 152 -6.49 -4.16 3.39
N ASN A 153 -7.69 -4.73 3.31
CA ASN A 153 -8.93 -3.96 3.37
C ASN A 153 -9.17 -3.32 4.75
N ASN A 154 -8.71 -3.96 5.82
CA ASN A 154 -9.01 -3.53 7.19
C ASN A 154 -7.82 -2.92 7.92
N THR A 155 -6.61 -3.03 7.37
CA THR A 155 -5.40 -2.49 7.99
C THR A 155 -4.84 -1.37 7.14
N PRO A 156 -4.62 -0.18 7.71
CA PRO A 156 -4.01 0.91 6.97
C PRO A 156 -2.55 0.58 6.64
N VAL A 157 -2.17 0.81 5.39
CA VAL A 157 -0.77 0.71 4.93
C VAL A 157 0.01 2.00 5.15
N TYR A 158 -0.68 3.06 5.53
CA TYR A 158 -0.11 4.32 5.98
C TYR A 158 -1.12 5.04 6.86
N THR A 159 -0.66 5.64 7.96
CA THR A 159 -1.48 6.49 8.83
C THR A 159 -0.78 7.82 8.98
N LEU A 160 -1.52 8.90 8.76
CA LEU A 160 -1.01 10.26 8.86
C LEU A 160 -0.61 10.58 10.31
N ASP A 161 0.52 11.23 10.46
CA ASP A 161 1.04 11.75 11.71
C ASP A 161 0.60 13.22 11.86
N GLU A 162 -0.45 13.45 12.64
CA GLU A 162 -1.03 14.78 12.84
C GLU A 162 -0.09 15.78 13.53
N THR A 163 1.01 15.32 14.12
CA THR A 163 2.04 16.20 14.67
C THR A 163 2.84 16.90 13.59
N LYS A 164 2.81 16.37 12.37
CA LYS A 164 3.45 16.97 11.19
C LYS A 164 2.47 17.84 10.43
N THR A 165 2.80 19.11 10.27
CA THR A 165 1.97 20.12 9.61
C THR A 165 1.45 19.67 8.24
N LYS A 166 2.31 19.04 7.41
CA LYS A 166 1.96 18.52 6.09
C LYS A 166 0.85 17.47 6.19
N GLU A 167 1.02 16.48 7.06
CA GLU A 167 0.10 15.36 7.20
C GLU A 167 -1.21 15.78 7.86
N ALA A 168 -1.17 16.72 8.81
CA ALA A 168 -2.36 17.33 9.40
C ALA A 168 -3.21 18.08 8.34
N LEU A 169 -2.57 18.79 7.39
CA LEU A 169 -3.28 19.43 6.28
C LEU A 169 -3.90 18.39 5.33
N VAL A 170 -3.18 17.31 5.05
CA VAL A 170 -3.69 16.20 4.23
C VAL A 170 -4.92 15.57 4.86
N LYS A 171 -4.91 15.32 6.17
CA LYS A 171 -6.09 14.79 6.89
C LYS A 171 -7.29 15.73 6.80
N LYS A 172 -7.07 17.02 6.97
CA LYS A 172 -8.15 18.01 7.01
C LYS A 172 -8.81 18.26 5.65
N PHE A 173 -8.04 18.20 4.55
CA PHE A 173 -8.50 18.66 3.23
C PHE A 173 -8.51 17.56 2.16
N GLY A 174 -7.93 16.40 2.42
CA GLY A 174 -7.91 15.28 1.49
C GLY A 174 -9.29 14.66 1.32
N LYS A 175 -9.69 14.39 0.06
CA LYS A 175 -10.97 13.74 -0.29
C LYS A 175 -10.78 12.39 -0.95
N ALA A 176 -9.86 12.31 -1.89
CA ALA A 176 -9.61 11.14 -2.71
C ALA A 176 -8.12 10.99 -3.03
N ILE A 177 -7.74 9.83 -3.52
CA ILE A 177 -6.37 9.56 -3.96
C ILE A 177 -6.33 9.46 -5.48
N ILE A 178 -5.36 10.16 -6.06
CA ILE A 178 -4.98 10.04 -7.45
C ILE A 178 -3.65 9.28 -7.50
N VAL A 179 -3.62 8.19 -8.27
CA VAL A 179 -2.40 7.41 -8.49
C VAL A 179 -1.61 8.07 -9.62
N GLU A 180 -0.40 8.46 -9.32
CA GLU A 180 0.60 8.95 -10.26
C GLU A 180 1.82 8.03 -10.26
N LYS A 181 2.70 8.12 -11.24
CA LYS A 181 3.90 7.27 -11.29
C LYS A 181 4.82 7.52 -10.08
N GLY A 182 4.94 6.52 -9.20
CA GLY A 182 5.76 6.57 -8.00
C GLY A 182 5.19 7.42 -6.86
N THR A 183 3.91 7.86 -6.95
CA THR A 183 3.34 8.77 -5.95
C THR A 183 1.82 8.60 -5.85
N LEU A 184 1.30 8.69 -4.64
CA LEU A 184 -0.12 8.89 -4.37
C LEU A 184 -0.35 10.36 -4.03
N ARG A 185 -1.13 11.06 -4.85
CA ARG A 185 -1.51 12.46 -4.60
C ARG A 185 -2.92 12.51 -4.06
N LEU A 186 -3.14 13.29 -3.01
CA LEU A 186 -4.48 13.53 -2.51
C LEU A 186 -5.16 14.67 -3.27
N GLU A 187 -6.37 14.40 -3.70
CA GLU A 187 -7.30 15.41 -4.18
C GLU A 187 -7.88 16.16 -3.00
N THR A 188 -7.90 17.49 -3.06
CA THR A 188 -8.33 18.34 -1.95
C THR A 188 -9.61 19.08 -2.27
N SER A 189 -10.32 19.52 -1.23
CA SER A 189 -11.54 20.32 -1.35
C SER A 189 -11.28 21.82 -1.51
N LEU A 190 -10.03 22.24 -1.62
CA LEU A 190 -9.68 23.67 -1.61
C LEU A 190 -9.64 24.32 -3.00
N PHE A 191 -9.92 23.55 -4.07
CA PHE A 191 -9.92 24.05 -5.44
C PHE A 191 -11.07 23.44 -6.24
#